data_1c98f596856e51c4175678f117937126
#
_entry.id   1c98f596856e51c4175678f117937126
#
_cell.length_a   1.000
_cell.length_b   1.000
_cell.length_c   1.000
_cell.angle_alpha   90.00
_cell.angle_beta   90.00
_cell.angle_gamma   90.00
#
_symmetry.space_group_name_H-M   'P 1'
#
loop_
_entity.id
_entity.type
_entity.pdbx_description
1 polymer ?
#
loop_
_entity_poly.entity_id
_entity_poly.type
_entity_poly.pdbx_seq_one_letter_code
_entity_poly.pdbx_strand_id
1 'polypeptide(L)'
;MVDPRQPFSVTLSGDVRRMVASLPRRMVHRYAPRWRDPNTLNIRETEPSVDLIREYVLRLADPAFRVDDTVAEVLGENLCALVGVVVGRGVDSLTEAHPQLDLRLEALLAYMRRNCSDPDLGPAVAAAHLRISVRTVHKLMEPTGRTFGEWLLDERLLRCVRMLEDTTHARRKISDIAWTCGFNDLSHFNKMFRSRLGATPSDLRRGTTQARLHPVGPEPHST
;
A
#
# COMPACT_ATOMS: atom_id res chain seq x y z
N MET A 1 -8.31 4.54 -4.61
CA MET A 1 -8.96 3.25 -4.27
C MET A 1 -8.09 2.57 -3.23
N VAL A 2 -8.66 1.90 -2.25
CA VAL A 2 -7.93 1.37 -1.08
C VAL A 2 -8.34 -0.08 -0.87
N ASP A 3 -7.39 -0.97 -0.54
CA ASP A 3 -7.69 -2.34 -0.11
C ASP A 3 -8.14 -2.32 1.37
N PRO A 4 -9.38 -2.68 1.69
CA PRO A 4 -9.90 -2.63 3.06
C PRO A 4 -9.22 -3.65 4.00
N ARG A 5 -8.44 -4.60 3.46
CA ARG A 5 -7.67 -5.57 4.23
C ARG A 5 -6.32 -5.01 4.71
N GLN A 6 -5.92 -3.84 4.20
CA GLN A 6 -4.73 -3.13 4.65
C GLN A 6 -5.14 -1.89 5.46
N PRO A 7 -4.46 -1.60 6.57
CA PRO A 7 -4.72 -0.37 7.31
C PRO A 7 -4.43 0.83 6.42
N PHE A 8 -5.40 1.71 6.31
CA PHE A 8 -5.24 2.98 5.60
C PHE A 8 -5.74 4.13 6.46
N SER A 9 -5.14 5.29 6.34
CA SER A 9 -5.62 6.50 6.97
C SER A 9 -6.01 7.52 5.92
N VAL A 10 -7.11 8.22 6.17
CA VAL A 10 -7.59 9.30 5.31
C VAL A 10 -7.72 10.54 6.18
N THR A 11 -6.94 11.57 5.88
CA THR A 11 -7.09 12.87 6.50
C THR A 11 -8.09 13.69 5.70
N LEU A 12 -9.19 14.09 6.30
CA LEU A 12 -10.21 14.94 5.70
C LEU A 12 -10.06 16.34 6.32
N SER A 13 -9.95 17.36 5.47
CA SER A 13 -9.97 18.76 5.89
C SER A 13 -11.28 19.41 5.43
N GLY A 14 -12.02 20.00 6.37
CA GLY A 14 -13.30 20.67 6.09
C GLY A 14 -14.52 19.74 6.14
N ASP A 15 -15.67 20.28 5.72
CA ASP A 15 -16.94 19.55 5.66
C ASP A 15 -16.95 18.61 4.44
N VAL A 16 -16.65 17.33 4.66
CA VAL A 16 -16.51 16.35 3.58
C VAL A 16 -17.58 15.25 3.71
N ARG A 17 -18.37 15.09 2.67
CA ARG A 17 -19.27 13.94 2.51
C ARG A 17 -18.50 12.78 1.87
N ARG A 18 -18.31 11.68 2.59
CA ARG A 18 -17.61 10.50 2.08
C ARG A 18 -18.59 9.37 1.82
N MET A 19 -18.42 8.73 0.66
CA MET A 19 -19.10 7.51 0.31
C MET A 19 -18.06 6.41 0.06
N VAL A 20 -18.33 5.20 0.54
CA VAL A 20 -17.44 4.05 0.38
C VAL A 20 -18.20 2.94 -0.33
N ALA A 21 -17.70 2.53 -1.49
CA ALA A 21 -18.19 1.36 -2.19
C ALA A 21 -17.17 0.21 -2.03
N SER A 22 -17.64 -0.95 -1.58
CA SER A 22 -16.82 -2.17 -1.51
C SER A 22 -17.06 -3.01 -2.75
N LEU A 23 -16.01 -3.23 -3.54
CA LEU A 23 -16.09 -3.98 -4.80
C LEU A 23 -15.30 -5.28 -4.69
N PRO A 24 -15.85 -6.42 -5.19
CA PRO A 24 -15.11 -7.68 -5.23
C PRO A 24 -13.89 -7.56 -6.15
N ARG A 25 -12.69 -7.73 -5.60
CA ARG A 25 -11.43 -7.58 -6.34
C ARG A 25 -11.38 -8.42 -7.62
N ARG A 26 -11.88 -9.66 -7.57
CA ARG A 26 -11.95 -10.58 -8.72
C ARG A 26 -12.72 -9.97 -9.91
N MET A 27 -13.77 -9.19 -9.64
CA MET A 27 -14.60 -8.59 -10.68
C MET A 27 -13.91 -7.38 -11.29
N VAL A 28 -13.25 -6.54 -10.48
CA VAL A 28 -12.45 -5.41 -10.98
C VAL A 28 -11.26 -5.92 -11.80
N HIS A 29 -10.60 -6.99 -11.35
CA HIS A 29 -9.48 -7.61 -12.08
C HIS A 29 -9.84 -8.17 -13.46
N ARG A 30 -11.11 -8.53 -13.70
CA ARG A 30 -11.58 -8.95 -15.04
C ARG A 30 -11.34 -7.86 -16.09
N TYR A 31 -11.48 -6.58 -15.70
CA TYR A 31 -11.36 -5.42 -16.57
C TYR A 31 -10.02 -4.69 -16.42
N ALA A 32 -9.29 -4.96 -15.35
CA ALA A 32 -7.96 -4.43 -15.10
C ALA A 32 -6.98 -5.55 -14.66
N PRO A 33 -6.63 -6.50 -15.55
CA PRO A 33 -5.82 -7.66 -15.18
C PRO A 33 -4.39 -7.30 -14.77
N ARG A 34 -3.89 -6.15 -15.22
CA ARG A 34 -2.56 -5.62 -14.85
C ARG A 34 -2.53 -4.86 -13.54
N TRP A 35 -3.70 -4.53 -12.99
CA TRP A 35 -3.78 -3.83 -11.72
C TRP A 35 -3.43 -4.76 -10.55
N ARG A 36 -2.30 -4.52 -9.89
CA ARG A 36 -1.77 -5.40 -8.84
C ARG A 36 -1.81 -4.81 -7.45
N ASP A 37 -1.75 -3.48 -7.31
CA ASP A 37 -1.71 -2.80 -6.02
C ASP A 37 -2.74 -1.66 -5.93
N PRO A 38 -3.76 -1.79 -5.06
CA PRO A 38 -4.79 -0.76 -4.88
C PRO A 38 -4.26 0.55 -4.28
N ASN A 39 -3.11 0.52 -3.61
CA ASN A 39 -2.57 1.71 -2.94
C ASN A 39 -1.78 2.63 -3.88
N THR A 40 -1.50 2.19 -5.10
CA THR A 40 -0.72 2.97 -6.09
C THR A 40 -1.58 3.73 -7.09
N LEU A 41 -2.89 3.60 -7.03
CA LEU A 41 -3.77 4.22 -8.01
C LEU A 41 -4.22 5.61 -7.58
N ASN A 42 -3.58 6.63 -8.13
CA ASN A 42 -4.03 8.01 -8.01
C ASN A 42 -4.85 8.39 -9.26
N ILE A 43 -6.16 8.23 -9.17
CA ILE A 43 -7.08 8.62 -10.24
C ILE A 43 -7.28 10.13 -10.13
N ARG A 44 -6.91 10.88 -11.16
CA ARG A 44 -7.11 12.33 -11.20
C ARG A 44 -8.61 12.66 -11.25
N GLU A 45 -9.05 13.58 -10.42
CA GLU A 45 -10.45 14.04 -10.37
C GLU A 45 -10.94 14.68 -11.68
N THR A 46 -10.04 15.07 -12.56
CA THR A 46 -10.33 15.73 -13.84
C THR A 46 -10.70 14.78 -14.99
N GLU A 47 -10.70 13.47 -14.74
CA GLU A 47 -11.09 12.50 -15.76
C GLU A 47 -12.61 12.36 -15.85
N PRO A 48 -13.22 12.56 -17.05
CA PRO A 48 -14.69 12.44 -17.24
C PRO A 48 -15.28 11.09 -16.78
N SER A 49 -14.48 10.03 -16.87
CA SER A 49 -14.84 8.68 -16.42
C SER A 49 -14.97 8.58 -14.89
N VAL A 50 -14.24 9.41 -14.14
CA VAL A 50 -14.34 9.48 -12.67
C VAL A 50 -15.64 10.16 -12.26
N ASP A 51 -16.05 11.23 -12.97
CA ASP A 51 -17.31 11.90 -12.75
C ASP A 51 -18.49 10.96 -12.99
N LEU A 52 -18.45 10.19 -14.07
CA LEU A 52 -19.46 9.18 -14.37
C LEU A 52 -19.58 8.13 -13.24
N ILE A 53 -18.45 7.63 -12.75
CA ILE A 53 -18.45 6.68 -11.62
C ILE A 53 -19.02 7.33 -10.36
N ARG A 54 -18.66 8.58 -10.08
CA ARG A 54 -19.18 9.31 -8.93
C ARG A 54 -20.72 9.43 -8.99
N GLU A 55 -21.25 9.89 -10.12
CA GLU A 55 -22.68 10.01 -10.32
C GLU A 55 -23.38 8.65 -10.22
N TYR A 56 -22.81 7.62 -10.80
CA TYR A 56 -23.34 6.27 -10.74
C TYR A 56 -23.44 5.76 -9.30
N VAL A 57 -22.36 5.92 -8.52
CA VAL A 57 -22.32 5.50 -7.12
C VAL A 57 -23.28 6.35 -6.27
N LEU A 58 -23.38 7.66 -6.51
CA LEU A 58 -24.34 8.54 -5.82
C LEU A 58 -25.77 8.09 -6.10
N ARG A 59 -26.08 7.70 -7.32
CA ARG A 59 -27.41 7.22 -7.69
C ARG A 59 -27.74 5.88 -7.04
N LEU A 60 -26.80 4.95 -6.99
CA LEU A 60 -26.98 3.66 -6.30
C LEU A 60 -27.16 3.81 -4.79
N ALA A 61 -26.58 4.84 -4.21
CA ALA A 61 -26.68 5.12 -2.77
C ALA A 61 -27.92 5.94 -2.38
N ASP A 62 -28.70 6.40 -3.36
CA ASP A 62 -29.94 7.14 -3.10
C ASP A 62 -31.00 6.20 -2.48
N PRO A 63 -31.51 6.47 -1.28
CA PRO A 63 -32.52 5.63 -0.64
C PRO A 63 -33.82 5.51 -1.44
N ALA A 64 -34.10 6.48 -2.34
CA ALA A 64 -35.26 6.47 -3.22
C ALA A 64 -35.06 5.54 -4.43
N PHE A 65 -33.81 5.16 -4.73
CA PHE A 65 -33.48 4.26 -5.83
C PHE A 65 -33.62 2.80 -5.38
N ARG A 66 -34.80 2.24 -5.59
CA ARG A 66 -35.09 0.84 -5.23
C ARG A 66 -35.16 0.00 -6.49
N VAL A 67 -34.44 -1.12 -6.47
CA VAL A 67 -34.39 -2.10 -7.53
C VAL A 67 -34.48 -3.51 -6.91
N ASP A 68 -34.90 -4.50 -7.67
CA ASP A 68 -34.82 -5.89 -7.24
C ASP A 68 -33.37 -6.40 -7.23
N ASP A 69 -33.17 -7.56 -6.60
CA ASP A 69 -31.85 -8.15 -6.40
C ASP A 69 -31.12 -8.44 -7.73
N THR A 70 -31.87 -8.86 -8.77
CA THR A 70 -31.32 -9.17 -10.08
C THR A 70 -30.76 -7.92 -10.75
N VAL A 71 -31.51 -6.82 -10.70
CA VAL A 71 -31.07 -5.53 -11.23
C VAL A 71 -29.93 -4.97 -10.39
N ALA A 72 -29.97 -5.11 -9.07
CA ALA A 72 -28.88 -4.70 -8.17
C ALA A 72 -27.56 -5.43 -8.48
N GLU A 73 -27.62 -6.73 -8.79
CA GLU A 73 -26.44 -7.52 -9.18
C GLU A 73 -25.85 -7.00 -10.49
N VAL A 74 -26.66 -6.79 -11.53
CA VAL A 74 -26.22 -6.23 -12.82
C VAL A 74 -25.62 -4.83 -12.66
N LEU A 75 -26.22 -3.97 -11.85
CA LEU A 75 -25.71 -2.64 -11.57
C LEU A 75 -24.36 -2.71 -10.81
N GLY A 76 -24.21 -3.63 -9.89
CA GLY A 76 -22.95 -3.90 -9.21
C GLY A 76 -21.84 -4.40 -10.16
N GLU A 77 -22.17 -5.29 -11.09
CA GLU A 77 -21.24 -5.73 -12.14
C GLU A 77 -20.82 -4.59 -13.06
N ASN A 78 -21.76 -3.75 -13.48
CA ASN A 78 -21.47 -2.58 -14.30
C ASN A 78 -20.55 -1.59 -13.56
N LEU A 79 -20.75 -1.38 -12.26
CA LEU A 79 -19.85 -0.56 -11.46
C LEU A 79 -18.43 -1.15 -11.42
N CYS A 80 -18.31 -2.46 -11.23
CA CYS A 80 -17.02 -3.14 -11.26
C CYS A 80 -16.33 -3.01 -12.63
N ALA A 81 -17.10 -3.07 -13.72
CA ALA A 81 -16.59 -2.87 -15.08
C ALA A 81 -16.09 -1.43 -15.30
N LEU A 82 -16.90 -0.43 -14.93
CA LEU A 82 -16.52 0.98 -15.05
C LEU A 82 -15.26 1.29 -14.23
N VAL A 83 -15.21 0.86 -12.97
CA VAL A 83 -14.04 1.03 -12.12
C VAL A 83 -12.83 0.30 -12.71
N GLY A 84 -13.02 -0.95 -13.20
CA GLY A 84 -11.96 -1.72 -13.81
C GLY A 84 -11.36 -1.06 -15.05
N VAL A 85 -12.20 -0.46 -15.92
CA VAL A 85 -11.73 0.28 -17.10
C VAL A 85 -10.93 1.52 -16.71
N VAL A 86 -11.41 2.31 -15.74
CA VAL A 86 -10.70 3.51 -15.28
C VAL A 86 -9.38 3.13 -14.60
N VAL A 87 -9.41 2.09 -13.77
CA VAL A 87 -8.22 1.53 -13.14
C VAL A 87 -7.24 1.00 -14.18
N GLY A 88 -7.73 0.26 -15.18
CA GLY A 88 -6.92 -0.25 -16.28
C GLY A 88 -6.26 0.88 -17.09
N ARG A 89 -7.03 1.92 -17.45
CA ARG A 89 -6.49 3.10 -18.13
C ARG A 89 -5.49 3.87 -17.25
N GLY A 90 -5.76 4.01 -15.96
CA GLY A 90 -4.81 4.63 -15.02
C GLY A 90 -3.49 3.85 -14.96
N VAL A 91 -3.54 2.52 -15.00
CA VAL A 91 -2.34 1.66 -15.10
C VAL A 91 -1.69 1.83 -16.48
N ASP A 92 -2.45 1.83 -17.56
CA ASP A 92 -1.92 1.98 -18.93
C ASP A 92 -1.36 3.40 -19.15
N SER A 93 -2.00 4.44 -18.63
CA SER A 93 -1.51 5.83 -18.68
C SER A 93 -0.21 6.04 -17.88
N LEU A 94 -0.04 5.33 -16.78
CA LEU A 94 1.23 5.27 -16.04
C LEU A 94 2.28 4.46 -16.80
N THR A 95 1.82 3.49 -17.60
CA THR A 95 2.68 2.59 -18.40
C THR A 95 3.13 3.22 -19.70
N GLU A 96 2.34 4.11 -20.32
CA GLU A 96 2.72 4.84 -21.54
C GLU A 96 3.87 5.82 -21.29
N ALA A 97 4.05 6.31 -20.03
CA ALA A 97 5.18 7.16 -19.72
C ALA A 97 6.52 6.41 -19.79
N HIS A 98 6.62 5.14 -19.29
CA HIS A 98 7.83 4.28 -19.39
C HIS A 98 7.53 2.83 -18.97
N PRO A 99 7.02 1.95 -19.86
CA PRO A 99 6.65 0.55 -19.51
C PRO A 99 7.81 -0.28 -18.94
N GLN A 100 9.05 0.03 -19.35
CA GLN A 100 10.23 -0.65 -18.84
C GLN A 100 10.63 -0.19 -17.43
N LEU A 101 10.32 1.06 -17.04
CA LEU A 101 10.60 1.57 -15.69
C LEU A 101 9.67 0.94 -14.67
N ASP A 102 8.38 0.80 -14.99
CA ASP A 102 7.37 0.23 -14.08
C ASP A 102 7.62 -1.25 -13.81
N LEU A 103 7.95 -2.03 -14.85
CA LEU A 103 8.35 -3.42 -14.69
C LEU A 103 9.63 -3.57 -13.84
N ARG A 104 10.59 -2.66 -13.99
CA ARG A 104 11.82 -2.65 -13.19
C ARG A 104 11.57 -2.23 -11.76
N LEU A 105 10.68 -1.24 -11.53
CA LEU A 105 10.24 -0.86 -10.19
C LEU A 105 9.52 -2.02 -9.50
N GLU A 106 8.57 -2.67 -10.18
CA GLU A 106 7.89 -3.86 -9.63
C GLU A 106 8.88 -4.98 -9.29
N ALA A 107 9.85 -5.25 -10.16
CA ALA A 107 10.89 -6.25 -9.90
C ALA A 107 11.73 -5.87 -8.68
N LEU A 108 12.11 -4.58 -8.54
CA LEU A 108 12.83 -4.06 -7.39
C LEU A 108 12.03 -4.23 -6.11
N LEU A 109 10.78 -3.78 -6.07
CA LEU A 109 9.90 -3.89 -4.90
C LEU A 109 9.64 -5.36 -4.52
N ALA A 110 9.42 -6.23 -5.51
CA ALA A 110 9.25 -7.66 -5.27
C ALA A 110 10.52 -8.32 -4.72
N TYR A 111 11.69 -7.91 -5.18
CA TYR A 111 12.98 -8.36 -4.65
C TYR A 111 13.15 -7.89 -3.21
N MET A 112 12.90 -6.61 -2.93
CA MET A 112 12.99 -6.04 -1.59
C MET A 112 12.05 -6.74 -0.60
N ARG A 113 10.79 -6.99 -0.97
CA ARG A 113 9.83 -7.73 -0.11
C ARG A 113 10.31 -9.13 0.23
N ARG A 114 10.83 -9.86 -0.77
CA ARG A 114 11.31 -11.23 -0.55
C ARG A 114 12.54 -11.30 0.34
N ASN A 115 13.40 -10.28 0.25
CA ASN A 115 14.69 -10.27 0.93
C ASN A 115 14.75 -9.27 2.10
N CYS A 116 13.61 -8.68 2.54
CA CYS A 116 13.59 -7.66 3.60
C CYS A 116 14.17 -8.15 4.94
N SER A 117 14.22 -9.47 5.15
CA SER A 117 14.79 -10.09 6.35
C SER A 117 16.31 -10.15 6.35
N ASP A 118 16.94 -9.93 5.21
CA ASP A 118 18.40 -9.84 5.13
C ASP A 118 18.84 -8.48 5.72
N PRO A 119 19.62 -8.48 6.83
CA PRO A 119 20.07 -7.24 7.45
C PRO A 119 20.98 -6.41 6.52
N ASP A 120 21.70 -7.07 5.61
CA ASP A 120 22.65 -6.46 4.68
C ASP A 120 21.98 -5.97 3.38
N LEU A 121 20.66 -6.17 3.23
CA LEU A 121 19.93 -5.69 2.07
C LEU A 121 20.01 -4.17 1.97
N GLY A 122 20.69 -3.70 0.92
CA GLY A 122 20.84 -2.29 0.58
C GLY A 122 20.72 -2.03 -0.91
N PRO A 123 20.75 -0.74 -1.33
CA PRO A 123 20.64 -0.36 -2.75
C PRO A 123 21.71 -1.06 -3.64
N ALA A 124 22.92 -1.26 -3.11
CA ALA A 124 24.00 -1.92 -3.85
C ALA A 124 23.71 -3.41 -4.11
N VAL A 125 23.19 -4.12 -3.09
CA VAL A 125 22.81 -5.53 -3.20
C VAL A 125 21.67 -5.71 -4.19
N ALA A 126 20.64 -4.85 -4.10
CA ALA A 126 19.51 -4.86 -5.03
C ALA A 126 19.95 -4.53 -6.47
N ALA A 127 20.84 -3.55 -6.62
CA ALA A 127 21.41 -3.15 -7.92
C ALA A 127 22.15 -4.31 -8.59
N ALA A 128 23.01 -5.00 -7.84
CA ALA A 128 23.76 -6.16 -8.32
C ALA A 128 22.82 -7.30 -8.76
N HIS A 129 21.80 -7.61 -7.94
CA HIS A 129 20.82 -8.66 -8.27
C HIS A 129 20.04 -8.35 -9.55
N LEU A 130 19.58 -7.11 -9.70
CA LEU A 130 18.79 -6.67 -10.85
C LEU A 130 19.65 -6.28 -12.07
N ARG A 131 20.98 -6.35 -11.97
CA ARG A 131 21.94 -5.95 -13.00
C ARG A 131 21.73 -4.52 -13.48
N ILE A 132 21.51 -3.61 -12.54
CA ILE A 132 21.36 -2.17 -12.78
C ILE A 132 22.34 -1.39 -11.90
N SER A 133 22.47 -0.08 -12.14
CA SER A 133 23.28 0.78 -11.26
C SER A 133 22.54 1.17 -10.00
N VAL A 134 23.25 1.49 -8.90
CA VAL A 134 22.67 2.06 -7.68
C VAL A 134 21.88 3.35 -7.98
N ARG A 135 22.39 4.19 -8.91
CA ARG A 135 21.68 5.38 -9.39
C ARG A 135 20.31 5.01 -10.00
N THR A 136 20.27 3.91 -10.74
CA THR A 136 19.00 3.41 -11.31
C THR A 136 18.05 2.95 -10.22
N VAL A 137 18.54 2.28 -9.16
CA VAL A 137 17.71 1.90 -8.00
C VAL A 137 17.04 3.14 -7.39
N HIS A 138 17.82 4.20 -7.11
CA HIS A 138 17.27 5.44 -6.55
C HIS A 138 16.23 6.07 -7.50
N LYS A 139 16.52 6.15 -8.80
CA LYS A 139 15.59 6.68 -9.80
C LYS A 139 14.29 5.86 -9.88
N LEU A 140 14.37 4.54 -9.77
CA LEU A 140 13.18 3.66 -9.73
C LEU A 140 12.32 3.90 -8.49
N MET A 141 12.91 4.35 -7.36
CA MET A 141 12.18 4.65 -6.14
C MET A 141 11.48 6.02 -6.15
N GLU A 142 11.91 6.98 -6.98
CA GLU A 142 11.34 8.34 -7.06
C GLU A 142 9.81 8.37 -7.18
N PRO A 143 9.16 7.55 -8.07
CA PRO A 143 7.70 7.55 -8.20
C PRO A 143 6.97 7.09 -6.93
N THR A 144 7.65 6.37 -6.02
CA THR A 144 7.05 5.91 -4.76
C THR A 144 6.98 7.01 -3.70
N GLY A 145 7.66 8.14 -3.92
CA GLY A 145 7.81 9.23 -2.93
C GLY A 145 8.62 8.82 -1.69
N ARG A 146 9.36 7.69 -1.75
CA ARG A 146 10.13 7.13 -0.62
C ARG A 146 11.53 6.73 -1.08
N THR A 147 12.48 6.84 -0.17
CA THR A 147 13.81 6.27 -0.39
C THR A 147 13.77 4.73 -0.26
N PHE A 148 14.78 4.06 -0.79
CA PHE A 148 14.97 2.61 -0.63
C PHE A 148 14.97 2.19 0.85
N GLY A 149 15.69 2.95 1.69
CA GLY A 149 15.80 2.66 3.13
C GLY A 149 14.47 2.82 3.87
N GLU A 150 13.72 3.88 3.59
CA GLU A 150 12.40 4.10 4.19
C GLU A 150 11.41 3.00 3.81
N TRP A 151 11.39 2.62 2.55
CA TRP A 151 10.52 1.57 2.06
C TRP A 151 10.88 0.20 2.70
N LEU A 152 12.17 -0.13 2.77
CA LEU A 152 12.65 -1.35 3.40
C LEU A 152 12.33 -1.38 4.90
N LEU A 153 12.51 -0.24 5.59
CA LEU A 153 12.16 -0.10 7.00
C LEU A 153 10.69 -0.40 7.24
N ASP A 154 9.80 0.18 6.43
CA ASP A 154 8.37 -0.01 6.56
C ASP A 154 7.96 -1.48 6.33
N GLU A 155 8.55 -2.18 5.34
CA GLU A 155 8.31 -3.61 5.10
C GLU A 155 8.80 -4.48 6.27
N ARG A 156 9.96 -4.17 6.85
CA ARG A 156 10.48 -4.85 8.05
C ARG A 156 9.54 -4.65 9.25
N LEU A 157 9.08 -3.42 9.47
CA LEU A 157 8.15 -3.10 10.57
C LEU A 157 6.80 -3.81 10.38
N LEU A 158 6.23 -3.81 9.17
CA LEU A 158 5.00 -4.54 8.85
C LEU A 158 5.15 -6.04 9.08
N ARG A 159 6.30 -6.61 8.77
CA ARG A 159 6.59 -8.01 9.06
C ARG A 159 6.64 -8.28 10.56
N CYS A 160 7.30 -7.39 11.33
CA CYS A 160 7.31 -7.49 12.80
C CYS A 160 5.90 -7.41 13.39
N VAL A 161 5.05 -6.48 12.90
CA VAL A 161 3.65 -6.37 13.34
C VAL A 161 2.92 -7.68 13.15
N ARG A 162 2.98 -8.27 11.94
CA ARG A 162 2.32 -9.57 11.67
C ARG A 162 2.79 -10.68 12.61
N MET A 163 4.10 -10.73 12.89
CA MET A 163 4.66 -11.74 13.80
C MET A 163 4.31 -11.48 15.26
N LEU A 164 4.13 -10.22 15.67
CA LEU A 164 3.73 -9.86 17.04
C LEU A 164 2.25 -10.15 17.31
N GLU A 165 1.42 -10.01 16.28
CA GLU A 165 -0.04 -10.28 16.34
C GLU A 165 -0.35 -11.78 16.17
N ASP A 166 0.56 -12.55 15.59
CA ASP A 166 0.38 -13.99 15.41
C ASP A 166 0.62 -14.75 16.72
N THR A 167 -0.42 -15.42 17.19
CA THR A 167 -0.39 -16.22 18.43
C THR A 167 0.63 -17.36 18.39
N THR A 168 1.00 -17.86 17.20
CA THR A 168 2.04 -18.88 17.04
C THR A 168 3.42 -18.38 17.47
N HIS A 169 3.62 -17.05 17.46
CA HIS A 169 4.85 -16.38 17.86
C HIS A 169 4.78 -15.75 19.28
N ALA A 170 3.69 -15.99 20.03
CA ALA A 170 3.47 -15.36 21.33
C ALA A 170 4.62 -15.57 22.33
N ARG A 171 5.28 -16.73 22.30
CA ARG A 171 6.42 -17.09 23.18
C ARG A 171 7.79 -16.61 22.70
N ARG A 172 7.92 -16.11 21.47
CA ARG A 172 9.20 -15.62 20.93
C ARG A 172 9.55 -14.27 21.59
N LYS A 173 10.83 -14.05 21.86
CA LYS A 173 11.30 -12.74 22.35
C LYS A 173 11.09 -11.69 21.25
N ILE A 174 10.81 -10.46 21.65
CA ILE A 174 10.65 -9.33 20.70
C ILE A 174 11.97 -9.09 19.93
N SER A 175 13.12 -9.25 20.62
CA SER A 175 14.43 -9.19 19.99
C SER A 175 14.58 -10.18 18.84
N ASP A 176 14.14 -11.44 19.07
CA ASP A 176 14.28 -12.50 18.07
C ASP A 176 13.37 -12.24 16.85
N ILE A 177 12.19 -11.64 17.08
CA ILE A 177 11.29 -11.19 16.01
C ILE A 177 11.96 -10.06 15.21
N ALA A 178 12.53 -9.06 15.89
CA ALA A 178 13.22 -7.96 15.23
C ALA A 178 14.36 -8.46 14.33
N TRP A 179 15.21 -9.35 14.84
CA TRP A 179 16.30 -9.95 14.06
C TRP A 179 15.79 -10.79 12.88
N THR A 180 14.73 -11.59 13.10
CA THR A 180 14.10 -12.36 12.01
C THR A 180 13.52 -11.46 10.91
N CYS A 181 13.18 -10.22 11.23
CA CYS A 181 12.69 -9.23 10.28
C CYS A 181 13.80 -8.39 9.62
N GLY A 182 15.08 -8.66 9.93
CA GLY A 182 16.22 -8.00 9.30
C GLY A 182 16.74 -6.77 10.03
N PHE A 183 16.32 -6.54 11.28
CA PHE A 183 16.95 -5.52 12.12
C PHE A 183 18.22 -6.11 12.74
N ASN A 184 19.28 -5.31 12.79
CA ASN A 184 20.56 -5.65 13.42
C ASN A 184 20.85 -4.78 14.67
N ASP A 185 19.98 -3.83 15.00
CA ASP A 185 20.05 -2.97 16.17
C ASP A 185 18.66 -2.84 16.81
N LEU A 186 18.57 -3.32 18.06
CA LEU A 186 17.30 -3.28 18.82
C LEU A 186 16.93 -1.87 19.29
N SER A 187 17.90 -1.01 19.54
CA SER A 187 17.65 0.38 19.93
C SER A 187 17.05 1.14 18.77
N HIS A 188 17.63 0.99 17.58
CA HIS A 188 17.11 1.52 16.34
C HIS A 188 15.72 0.96 16.02
N PHE A 189 15.53 -0.36 16.13
CA PHE A 189 14.23 -1.01 15.95
C PHE A 189 13.16 -0.39 16.85
N ASN A 190 13.39 -0.31 18.17
CA ASN A 190 12.41 0.22 19.11
C ASN A 190 12.07 1.69 18.83
N LYS A 191 13.07 2.51 18.49
CA LYS A 191 12.89 3.90 18.11
C LYS A 191 12.01 4.02 16.86
N MET A 192 12.34 3.27 15.80
CA MET A 192 11.61 3.30 14.54
C MET A 192 10.21 2.71 14.68
N PHE A 193 10.05 1.63 15.43
CA PHE A 193 8.75 1.02 15.68
C PHE A 193 7.80 2.02 16.36
N ARG A 194 8.28 2.67 17.44
CA ARG A 194 7.47 3.67 18.15
C ARG A 194 7.19 4.91 17.29
N SER A 195 8.17 5.40 16.55
CA SER A 195 8.02 6.58 15.69
C SER A 195 7.00 6.33 14.56
N ARG A 196 7.06 5.13 13.94
CA ARG A 196 6.24 4.80 12.77
C ARG A 196 4.85 4.26 13.11
N LEU A 197 4.69 3.60 14.26
CA LEU A 197 3.47 2.88 14.64
C LEU A 197 2.76 3.51 15.84
N GLY A 198 3.37 4.50 16.50
CA GLY A 198 2.80 5.19 17.66
C GLY A 198 2.73 4.34 18.93
N ALA A 199 3.21 3.09 18.91
CA ALA A 199 3.15 2.13 20.00
C ALA A 199 4.47 1.38 20.13
N THR A 200 4.72 0.77 21.30
CA THR A 200 5.86 -0.13 21.47
C THR A 200 5.52 -1.54 20.97
N PRO A 201 6.53 -2.35 20.58
CA PRO A 201 6.30 -3.76 20.24
C PRO A 201 5.60 -4.56 21.34
N SER A 202 5.87 -4.21 22.62
CA SER A 202 5.25 -4.86 23.78
C SER A 202 3.77 -4.49 23.93
N ASP A 203 3.40 -3.25 23.63
CA ASP A 203 2.00 -2.79 23.70
C ASP A 203 1.18 -3.47 22.61
N LEU A 204 1.74 -3.57 21.40
CA LEU A 204 1.09 -4.26 20.30
C LEU A 204 0.86 -5.74 20.62
N ARG A 205 1.88 -6.43 21.14
CA ARG A 205 1.76 -7.86 21.55
C ARG A 205 0.67 -8.10 22.60
N ARG A 206 0.49 -7.14 23.53
CA ARG A 206 -0.54 -7.22 24.56
C ARG A 206 -1.94 -6.90 24.05
N GLY A 207 -2.09 -6.49 22.80
CA GLY A 207 -3.36 -6.10 22.22
C GLY A 207 -3.91 -4.77 22.78
N THR A 208 -3.08 -3.99 23.49
CA THR A 208 -3.49 -2.70 24.09
C THR A 208 -3.55 -1.57 23.07
N THR A 209 -2.98 -1.78 21.88
CA THR A 209 -2.96 -0.76 20.81
C THR A 209 -2.99 -1.42 19.44
N GLN A 210 -3.78 -0.87 18.53
CA GLN A 210 -3.70 -1.26 17.10
C GLN A 210 -2.56 -0.50 16.42
N ALA A 211 -1.67 -1.23 15.74
CA ALA A 211 -0.58 -0.61 15.00
C ALA A 211 -1.11 0.13 13.76
N ARG A 212 -0.73 1.41 13.61
CA ARG A 212 -1.00 2.22 12.42
C ARG A 212 0.32 2.80 11.93
N LEU A 213 0.71 2.53 10.70
CA LEU A 213 1.86 3.20 10.08
C LEU A 213 1.56 4.68 9.86
N HIS A 214 2.38 5.54 10.47
CA HIS A 214 2.34 6.97 10.20
C HIS A 214 3.33 7.31 9.08
N PRO A 215 2.91 8.07 8.06
CA PRO A 215 3.86 8.60 7.07
C PRO A 215 4.85 9.54 7.77
N VAL A 216 6.13 9.40 7.45
CA VAL A 216 7.15 10.33 7.93
C VAL A 216 6.97 11.65 7.20
N GLY A 217 6.73 12.71 7.98
CA GLY A 217 7.04 14.06 7.54
C GLY A 217 8.56 14.19 7.34
N PRO A 218 9.03 15.09 6.45
CA PRO A 218 10.47 15.33 6.29
C PRO A 218 11.09 15.69 7.63
N GLU A 219 12.14 14.95 8.01
CA GLU A 219 12.96 15.31 9.18
C GLU A 219 13.51 16.72 8.97
N PRO A 220 13.43 17.61 9.96
CA PRO A 220 14.13 18.89 9.88
C PRO A 220 15.62 18.58 9.87
N HIS A 221 16.28 18.93 8.78
CA HIS A 221 17.74 18.92 8.67
C HIS A 221 18.30 19.77 9.80
N SER A 222 18.90 19.12 10.81
CA SER A 222 19.73 19.81 11.81
C SER A 222 20.93 20.38 11.08
N THR A 223 21.01 21.71 11.07
CA THR A 223 22.13 22.54 10.67
C THR A 223 23.33 22.28 11.59
#